data_cb75b087e3355a75d375541c82c7c6a8
#
_entry.id   cb75b087e3355a75d375541c82c7c6a8
#
_cell.length_a   1.000
_cell.length_b   1.000
_cell.length_c   1.000
_cell.angle_alpha   90.00
_cell.angle_beta   90.00
_cell.angle_gamma   90.00
#
_symmetry.space_group_name_H-M   'P 1'
#
loop_
_entity.id
_entity.type
_entity.pdbx_description
1 polymer ?
#
loop_
_entity_poly.entity_id
_entity_poly.type
_entity_poly.pdbx_seq_one_letter_code
_entity_poly.pdbx_strand_id
1 'polypeptide(L)'
;MAIEFDPKSASTRRHDQFEVVADGLGRYTIDVSLPLGHDKEGARFPLILAVDGNLLFDMAQVVLHGGFATVSGMLPPSIVVGVGYPADEGRASFYTRRNYDFHGPWAMTDPLGQRLHAIFNMLKAADGPADIEMRAGGYERFMGFLRDELLPSLATRYPIDLKGRHTLIGDSSGGHFVLRALYDAASPFRRYICISPSFGAADDAIQKSEAEYASAHDDLDVDLFICCGRVEIDQEPFAASCRFGSGVTWIAEQFAIRRWPNARIDWEIMNNEDHGSIQLRAIAAGLRSVHHLRPGVHDAEVKRAQAELLEEIKKKSK
;
A
#
# COMPACT_ATOMS: atom_id res chain seq x y z
N MET A 1 4.39 -39.38 -23.78
CA MET A 1 5.21 -39.06 -22.60
C MET A 1 4.30 -38.25 -21.66
N ALA A 2 4.01 -38.76 -20.47
CA ALA A 2 3.21 -38.00 -19.50
C ALA A 2 4.13 -36.96 -18.84
N ILE A 3 3.63 -35.71 -18.69
CA ILE A 3 4.33 -34.68 -17.94
C ILE A 3 4.20 -35.02 -16.45
N GLU A 4 5.33 -35.20 -15.79
CA GLU A 4 5.38 -35.45 -14.34
C GLU A 4 5.53 -34.09 -13.64
N PHE A 5 4.61 -33.79 -12.71
CA PHE A 5 4.60 -32.55 -11.94
C PHE A 5 5.31 -32.82 -10.61
N ASP A 6 6.46 -32.18 -10.39
CA ASP A 6 7.14 -32.17 -9.08
C ASP A 6 6.68 -30.93 -8.28
N PRO A 7 5.84 -31.11 -7.26
CA PRO A 7 5.37 -29.99 -6.44
C PRO A 7 6.47 -29.32 -5.60
N LYS A 8 7.64 -29.94 -5.49
CA LYS A 8 8.78 -29.39 -4.73
C LYS A 8 9.66 -28.41 -5.52
N SER A 9 9.53 -28.40 -6.86
CA SER A 9 10.39 -27.53 -7.72
C SER A 9 9.82 -26.15 -7.99
N ALA A 10 8.65 -25.81 -7.45
CA ALA A 10 7.79 -24.78 -8.01
C ALA A 10 8.02 -23.36 -7.54
N SER A 11 8.91 -22.98 -6.64
CA SER A 11 9.15 -21.55 -6.38
C SER A 11 10.43 -21.27 -5.59
N THR A 12 11.26 -20.39 -6.13
CA THR A 12 12.37 -19.75 -5.40
C THR A 12 11.86 -18.64 -4.44
N ARG A 13 10.54 -18.38 -4.43
CA ARG A 13 9.91 -17.37 -3.59
C ARG A 13 9.21 -18.03 -2.43
N ARG A 14 9.45 -17.52 -1.22
CA ARG A 14 8.68 -17.91 -0.06
C ARG A 14 7.49 -16.96 0.07
N HIS A 15 6.31 -17.51 0.00
CA HIS A 15 5.05 -16.85 0.30
C HIS A 15 4.37 -17.59 1.45
N ASP A 16 4.14 -16.90 2.54
CA ASP A 16 3.39 -17.42 3.69
C ASP A 16 2.05 -16.67 3.76
N GLN A 17 0.97 -17.39 4.06
CA GLN A 17 -0.35 -16.82 4.33
C GLN A 17 -0.87 -17.38 5.66
N PHE A 18 -1.44 -16.53 6.49
CA PHE A 18 -2.06 -16.92 7.76
C PHE A 18 -3.10 -15.90 8.20
N GLU A 19 -3.95 -16.30 9.13
CA GLU A 19 -4.91 -15.39 9.76
C GLU A 19 -4.39 -14.91 11.11
N VAL A 20 -4.76 -13.68 11.46
CA VAL A 20 -4.57 -13.09 12.79
C VAL A 20 -5.90 -12.55 13.28
N VAL A 21 -6.09 -12.57 14.59
CA VAL A 21 -7.23 -11.93 15.26
C VAL A 21 -6.73 -10.70 15.98
N ALA A 22 -7.26 -9.53 15.59
CA ALA A 22 -6.98 -8.27 16.24
C ALA A 22 -8.15 -7.93 17.19
N ASP A 23 -7.84 -7.63 18.46
CA ASP A 23 -8.85 -7.33 19.46
C ASP A 23 -9.70 -6.11 19.07
N GLY A 24 -11.00 -6.26 19.12
CA GLY A 24 -11.97 -5.22 18.72
C GLY A 24 -12.05 -4.93 17.21
N LEU A 25 -11.21 -5.55 16.37
CA LEU A 25 -11.22 -5.38 14.90
C LEU A 25 -11.67 -6.64 14.15
N GLY A 26 -11.40 -7.84 14.68
CA GLY A 26 -11.74 -9.11 14.04
C GLY A 26 -10.57 -9.79 13.35
N ARG A 27 -10.85 -10.66 12.37
CA ARG A 27 -9.84 -11.46 11.66
C ARG A 27 -9.26 -10.69 10.47
N TYR A 28 -7.97 -10.86 10.24
CA TYR A 28 -7.28 -10.40 9.03
C TYR A 28 -6.51 -11.55 8.40
N THR A 29 -6.51 -11.61 7.09
CA THR A 29 -5.59 -12.45 6.32
C THR A 29 -4.30 -11.68 6.10
N ILE A 30 -3.18 -12.29 6.48
CA ILE A 30 -1.85 -11.71 6.31
C ILE A 30 -1.09 -12.55 5.28
N ASP A 31 -0.69 -11.90 4.21
CA ASP A 31 0.18 -12.46 3.18
C ASP A 31 1.58 -11.90 3.34
N VAL A 32 2.61 -12.75 3.25
CA VAL A 32 4.01 -12.35 3.38
C VAL A 32 4.83 -12.94 2.25
N SER A 33 5.50 -12.08 1.49
CA SER A 33 6.46 -12.51 0.46
C SER A 33 7.87 -12.04 0.80
N LEU A 34 8.82 -12.98 0.77
CA LEU A 34 10.20 -12.74 1.19
C LEU A 34 11.12 -12.54 -0.01
N PRO A 35 12.07 -11.58 0.06
CA PRO A 35 13.05 -11.36 -0.99
C PRO A 35 14.10 -12.46 -1.04
N LEU A 36 14.82 -12.56 -2.15
CA LEU A 36 16.00 -13.43 -2.25
C LEU A 36 17.04 -13.05 -1.18
N GLY A 37 17.63 -14.08 -0.55
CA GLY A 37 18.62 -13.90 0.51
C GLY A 37 18.02 -13.57 1.88
N HIS A 38 16.71 -13.73 2.06
CA HIS A 38 16.05 -13.58 3.36
C HIS A 38 16.55 -14.57 4.42
N ASP A 39 17.09 -15.70 4.00
CA ASP A 39 17.64 -16.79 4.81
C ASP A 39 19.13 -16.61 5.16
N LYS A 40 19.80 -15.56 4.64
CA LYS A 40 21.19 -15.27 4.99
C LYS A 40 21.30 -14.80 6.44
N GLU A 41 22.33 -15.25 7.11
CA GLU A 41 22.63 -14.85 8.50
C GLU A 41 22.77 -13.32 8.60
N GLY A 42 22.09 -12.71 9.57
CA GLY A 42 22.11 -11.26 9.79
C GLY A 42 21.30 -10.42 8.78
N ALA A 43 20.66 -11.04 7.78
CA ALA A 43 19.83 -10.30 6.84
C ALA A 43 18.72 -9.54 7.55
N ARG A 44 18.48 -8.28 7.12
CA ARG A 44 17.35 -7.44 7.57
C ARG A 44 16.84 -6.63 6.40
N PHE A 45 15.52 -6.49 6.31
CA PHE A 45 14.86 -5.84 5.18
C PHE A 45 13.81 -4.84 5.64
N PRO A 46 13.65 -3.72 4.95
CA PRO A 46 12.50 -2.87 5.14
C PRO A 46 11.23 -3.61 4.69
N LEU A 47 10.08 -3.13 5.16
CA LEU A 47 8.77 -3.68 4.85
C LEU A 47 8.06 -2.80 3.83
N ILE A 48 7.32 -3.43 2.92
CA ILE A 48 6.30 -2.83 2.07
C ILE A 48 4.97 -3.43 2.50
N LEU A 49 4.10 -2.64 3.11
CA LEU A 49 2.78 -3.07 3.56
C LEU A 49 1.72 -2.53 2.60
N ALA A 50 0.93 -3.41 2.04
CA ALA A 50 -0.26 -3.08 1.27
C ALA A 50 -1.51 -3.30 2.14
N VAL A 51 -2.25 -2.24 2.43
CA VAL A 51 -3.63 -2.40 2.90
C VAL A 51 -4.49 -2.86 1.72
N ASP A 52 -5.68 -3.41 1.98
CA ASP A 52 -6.43 -4.16 0.95
C ASP A 52 -5.58 -5.29 0.33
N GLY A 53 -4.90 -6.08 1.18
CA GLY A 53 -4.02 -7.16 0.75
C GLY A 53 -4.68 -8.10 -0.26
N ASN A 54 -5.98 -8.37 -0.12
CA ASN A 54 -6.77 -9.14 -1.09
C ASN A 54 -6.69 -8.60 -2.54
N LEU A 55 -6.42 -7.31 -2.72
CA LEU A 55 -6.37 -6.63 -4.02
C LEU A 55 -4.94 -6.29 -4.45
N LEU A 56 -4.10 -5.81 -3.53
CA LEU A 56 -2.84 -5.16 -3.86
C LEU A 56 -1.59 -6.02 -3.60
N PHE A 57 -1.69 -7.06 -2.74
CA PHE A 57 -0.51 -7.85 -2.36
C PHE A 57 0.16 -8.53 -3.56
N ASP A 58 -0.61 -9.25 -4.37
CA ASP A 58 -0.07 -9.96 -5.53
C ASP A 58 0.58 -9.03 -6.54
N MET A 59 -0.02 -7.85 -6.76
CA MET A 59 0.56 -6.84 -7.66
C MET A 59 1.88 -6.30 -7.11
N ALA A 60 1.94 -5.95 -5.82
CA ALA A 60 3.16 -5.47 -5.17
C ALA A 60 4.25 -6.55 -5.17
N GLN A 61 3.90 -7.80 -4.86
CA GLN A 61 4.80 -8.94 -4.90
C GLN A 61 5.38 -9.17 -6.32
N VAL A 62 4.53 -9.12 -7.36
CA VAL A 62 4.97 -9.32 -8.74
C VAL A 62 5.92 -8.21 -9.17
N VAL A 63 5.62 -6.96 -8.84
CA VAL A 63 6.50 -5.82 -9.17
C VAL A 63 7.84 -5.93 -8.46
N LEU A 64 7.85 -6.25 -7.17
CA LEU A 64 9.08 -6.27 -6.36
C LEU A 64 9.90 -7.55 -6.53
N HIS A 65 9.25 -8.70 -6.47
CA HIS A 65 9.91 -10.02 -6.47
C HIS A 65 9.77 -10.75 -7.82
N GLY A 66 9.05 -10.15 -8.77
CA GLY A 66 8.77 -10.74 -10.07
C GLY A 66 9.87 -10.53 -11.08
N GLY A 67 10.19 -11.60 -11.82
CA GLY A 67 10.89 -11.49 -13.09
C GLY A 67 12.20 -10.70 -13.05
N PHE A 68 12.26 -9.68 -13.90
CA PHE A 68 13.49 -8.92 -14.15
C PHE A 68 13.92 -8.02 -12.99
N ALA A 69 12.99 -7.55 -12.16
CA ALA A 69 13.31 -6.72 -10.98
C ALA A 69 14.22 -7.46 -9.98
N THR A 70 13.97 -8.76 -9.79
CA THR A 70 14.79 -9.62 -8.94
C THR A 70 16.20 -9.85 -9.49
N VAL A 71 16.31 -9.96 -10.83
CA VAL A 71 17.61 -10.25 -11.49
C VAL A 71 18.44 -8.98 -11.68
N SER A 72 17.77 -7.85 -11.95
CA SER A 72 18.47 -6.59 -12.25
C SER A 72 18.85 -5.77 -11.02
N GLY A 73 18.35 -6.13 -9.81
CA GLY A 73 18.58 -5.34 -8.60
C GLY A 73 18.00 -3.92 -8.67
N MET A 74 17.02 -3.68 -9.57
CA MET A 74 16.45 -2.33 -9.77
C MET A 74 15.64 -1.81 -8.58
N LEU A 75 15.08 -2.69 -7.77
CA LEU A 75 14.35 -2.31 -6.56
C LEU A 75 15.07 -2.90 -5.35
N PRO A 76 15.21 -2.14 -4.26
CA PRO A 76 15.81 -2.65 -3.03
C PRO A 76 15.05 -3.87 -2.51
N PRO A 77 15.73 -4.94 -2.09
CA PRO A 77 15.07 -6.09 -1.53
C PRO A 77 14.26 -5.67 -0.29
N SER A 78 12.99 -6.01 -0.27
CA SER A 78 12.06 -5.69 0.81
C SER A 78 11.10 -6.85 1.04
N ILE A 79 10.58 -6.98 2.26
CA ILE A 79 9.51 -7.93 2.57
C ILE A 79 8.19 -7.28 2.17
N VAL A 80 7.36 -7.98 1.38
CA VAL A 80 6.02 -7.50 1.04
C VAL A 80 5.01 -8.15 1.97
N VAL A 81 4.17 -7.34 2.59
CA VAL A 81 3.07 -7.79 3.46
C VAL A 81 1.75 -7.25 2.92
N GLY A 82 0.78 -8.12 2.74
CA GLY A 82 -0.61 -7.76 2.50
C GLY A 82 -1.42 -7.91 3.78
N VAL A 83 -2.21 -6.91 4.11
CA VAL A 83 -3.21 -6.97 5.18
C VAL A 83 -4.58 -6.93 4.53
N GLY A 84 -5.26 -8.07 4.51
CA GLY A 84 -6.53 -8.26 3.87
C GLY A 84 -7.59 -8.81 4.82
N TYR A 85 -8.75 -9.13 4.28
CA TYR A 85 -9.89 -9.66 5.03
C TYR A 85 -10.17 -11.09 4.62
N PRO A 86 -10.59 -11.98 5.54
CA PRO A 86 -10.89 -13.37 5.22
C PRO A 86 -11.99 -13.48 4.17
N ALA A 87 -11.77 -14.31 3.15
CA ALA A 87 -12.71 -14.47 2.03
C ALA A 87 -14.05 -15.08 2.44
N ASP A 88 -14.06 -15.87 3.51
CA ASP A 88 -15.26 -16.53 4.06
C ASP A 88 -16.21 -15.56 4.76
N GLU A 89 -15.78 -14.33 5.06
CA GLU A 89 -16.65 -13.28 5.62
C GLU A 89 -17.59 -12.63 4.57
N GLY A 90 -17.34 -12.85 3.28
CA GLY A 90 -18.16 -12.33 2.18
C GLY A 90 -17.90 -10.86 1.84
N ARG A 91 -18.45 -10.43 0.69
CA ARG A 91 -18.18 -9.09 0.12
C ARG A 91 -18.73 -7.94 0.95
N ALA A 92 -19.90 -8.11 1.54
CA ALA A 92 -20.50 -7.07 2.38
C ALA A 92 -19.67 -6.83 3.64
N SER A 93 -19.16 -7.89 4.28
CA SER A 93 -18.25 -7.78 5.43
C SER A 93 -16.93 -7.12 5.06
N PHE A 94 -16.31 -7.57 3.96
CA PHE A 94 -15.12 -6.92 3.41
C PHE A 94 -15.33 -5.41 3.25
N TYR A 95 -16.46 -5.01 2.63
CA TYR A 95 -16.73 -3.62 2.30
C TYR A 95 -16.92 -2.74 3.54
N THR A 96 -17.69 -3.20 4.54
CA THR A 96 -17.90 -2.42 5.77
C THR A 96 -16.67 -2.41 6.68
N ARG A 97 -15.94 -3.52 6.80
CA ARG A 97 -14.70 -3.59 7.60
C ARG A 97 -13.64 -2.67 7.04
N ARG A 98 -13.41 -2.74 5.73
CA ARG A 98 -12.51 -1.83 5.01
C ARG A 98 -12.87 -0.36 5.24
N ASN A 99 -14.16 -0.03 5.15
CA ASN A 99 -14.60 1.33 5.41
C ASN A 99 -14.38 1.74 6.87
N TYR A 100 -14.62 0.84 7.82
CA TYR A 100 -14.37 1.09 9.24
C TYR A 100 -12.89 1.33 9.51
N ASP A 101 -12.01 0.45 9.04
CA ASP A 101 -10.59 0.47 9.32
C ASP A 101 -9.85 1.67 8.70
N PHE A 102 -10.31 2.17 7.55
CA PHE A 102 -9.59 3.21 6.82
C PHE A 102 -10.06 4.62 7.11
N HIS A 103 -11.22 4.79 7.73
CA HIS A 103 -11.74 6.11 8.02
C HIS A 103 -11.84 6.37 9.52
N GLY A 104 -11.65 7.64 9.90
CA GLY A 104 -12.03 8.13 11.21
C GLY A 104 -13.56 8.21 11.37
N PRO A 105 -14.04 8.77 12.49
CA PRO A 105 -15.46 9.01 12.69
C PRO A 105 -16.05 9.80 11.52
N TRP A 106 -17.08 9.24 10.89
CA TRP A 106 -17.71 9.80 9.70
C TRP A 106 -19.19 9.42 9.65
N ALA A 107 -20.06 10.41 9.59
CA ALA A 107 -21.50 10.21 9.55
C ALA A 107 -22.01 9.66 8.18
N MET A 108 -21.18 9.74 7.13
CA MET A 108 -21.47 9.24 5.77
C MET A 108 -22.77 9.80 5.17
N THR A 109 -23.11 11.05 5.51
CA THR A 109 -24.30 11.76 4.98
C THR A 109 -23.99 12.59 3.74
N ASP A 110 -22.71 12.78 3.42
CA ASP A 110 -22.24 13.44 2.21
C ASP A 110 -22.45 12.57 0.95
N PRO A 111 -22.28 13.13 -0.27
CA PRO A 111 -22.52 12.38 -1.51
C PRO A 111 -21.72 11.10 -1.65
N LEU A 112 -20.48 11.06 -1.17
CA LEU A 112 -19.68 9.84 -1.21
C LEU A 112 -20.20 8.81 -0.21
N GLY A 113 -20.47 9.21 1.03
CA GLY A 113 -21.03 8.32 2.05
C GLY A 113 -22.34 7.69 1.64
N GLN A 114 -23.25 8.47 1.04
CA GLN A 114 -24.51 7.95 0.50
C GLN A 114 -24.29 6.89 -0.60
N ARG A 115 -23.32 7.10 -1.49
CA ARG A 115 -22.97 6.12 -2.54
C ARG A 115 -22.36 4.85 -1.96
N LEU A 116 -21.48 4.97 -0.97
CA LEU A 116 -20.91 3.83 -0.27
C LEU A 116 -22.01 3.00 0.42
N HIS A 117 -23.00 3.64 1.04
CA HIS A 117 -24.16 2.96 1.59
C HIS A 117 -24.98 2.22 0.52
N ALA A 118 -25.17 2.84 -0.66
CA ALA A 118 -25.91 2.20 -1.75
C ALA A 118 -25.20 0.94 -2.26
N ILE A 119 -23.88 0.99 -2.44
CA ILE A 119 -23.06 -0.18 -2.83
C ILE A 119 -23.12 -1.26 -1.73
N PHE A 120 -22.93 -0.87 -0.48
CA PHE A 120 -23.02 -1.79 0.65
C PHE A 120 -24.37 -2.52 0.71
N ASN A 121 -25.47 -1.78 0.57
CA ASN A 121 -26.83 -2.37 0.58
C ASN A 121 -27.02 -3.35 -0.57
N MET A 122 -26.47 -3.07 -1.74
CA MET A 122 -26.49 -3.99 -2.89
C MET A 122 -25.71 -5.29 -2.57
N LEU A 123 -24.51 -5.17 -2.01
CA LEU A 123 -23.69 -6.34 -1.62
C LEU A 123 -24.36 -7.14 -0.50
N LYS A 124 -24.91 -6.45 0.50
CA LYS A 124 -25.62 -7.09 1.62
C LYS A 124 -26.85 -7.88 1.12
N ALA A 125 -27.60 -7.32 0.18
CA ALA A 125 -28.75 -8.01 -0.41
C ALA A 125 -28.36 -9.24 -1.23
N ALA A 126 -27.16 -9.26 -1.80
CA ALA A 126 -26.67 -10.37 -2.62
C ALA A 126 -26.13 -11.55 -1.77
N ASP A 127 -25.32 -11.28 -0.74
CA ASP A 127 -24.61 -12.32 0.01
C ASP A 127 -24.22 -11.93 1.45
N GLY A 128 -24.72 -10.80 1.96
CA GLY A 128 -24.34 -10.31 3.29
C GLY A 128 -25.18 -10.90 4.43
N PRO A 129 -24.60 -11.04 5.65
CA PRO A 129 -25.36 -11.35 6.86
C PRO A 129 -26.44 -10.28 7.12
N ALA A 130 -27.60 -10.69 7.64
CA ALA A 130 -28.75 -9.79 7.83
C ALA A 130 -28.48 -8.67 8.85
N ASP A 131 -27.60 -8.92 9.82
CA ASP A 131 -27.27 -8.01 10.93
C ASP A 131 -26.04 -7.13 10.68
N ILE A 132 -25.37 -7.27 9.52
CA ILE A 132 -24.21 -6.44 9.20
C ILE A 132 -24.62 -5.00 8.89
N GLU A 133 -23.86 -4.05 9.39
CA GLU A 133 -24.07 -2.63 9.19
C GLU A 133 -22.84 -1.93 8.62
N MET A 134 -23.06 -0.87 7.84
CA MET A 134 -21.99 0.00 7.37
C MET A 134 -21.45 0.83 8.50
N ARG A 135 -20.13 0.85 8.70
CA ARG A 135 -19.45 1.56 9.78
C ARG A 135 -18.24 2.35 9.28
N ALA A 136 -17.89 3.38 10.04
CA ALA A 136 -16.64 4.13 9.94
C ALA A 136 -16.13 4.43 11.35
N GLY A 137 -14.87 4.87 11.51
CA GLY A 137 -14.34 5.32 12.79
C GLY A 137 -13.22 4.46 13.39
N GLY A 138 -12.71 3.47 12.66
CA GLY A 138 -11.72 2.52 13.16
C GLY A 138 -10.26 2.90 12.89
N TYR A 139 -9.98 4.01 12.21
CA TYR A 139 -8.63 4.38 11.78
C TYR A 139 -7.58 4.27 12.91
N GLU A 140 -7.82 4.89 14.04
CA GLU A 140 -6.86 4.92 15.16
C GLU A 140 -6.55 3.51 15.70
N ARG A 141 -7.59 2.67 15.80
CA ARG A 141 -7.42 1.31 16.30
C ARG A 141 -6.70 0.43 15.26
N PHE A 142 -7.03 0.59 13.97
CA PHE A 142 -6.37 -0.17 12.90
C PHE A 142 -4.90 0.25 12.72
N MET A 143 -4.60 1.55 12.76
CA MET A 143 -3.21 2.04 12.74
C MET A 143 -2.42 1.52 13.96
N GLY A 144 -3.04 1.55 15.16
CA GLY A 144 -2.46 0.97 16.35
C GLY A 144 -2.17 -0.53 16.20
N PHE A 145 -3.10 -1.30 15.63
CA PHE A 145 -2.89 -2.71 15.33
C PHE A 145 -1.69 -2.93 14.38
N LEU A 146 -1.60 -2.17 13.29
CA LEU A 146 -0.48 -2.28 12.37
C LEU A 146 0.86 -1.97 13.03
N ARG A 147 0.92 -0.88 13.80
CA ARG A 147 2.15 -0.36 14.42
C ARG A 147 2.60 -1.16 15.62
N ASP A 148 1.68 -1.44 16.56
CA ASP A 148 2.01 -1.90 17.90
C ASP A 148 1.87 -3.42 18.07
N GLU A 149 1.09 -4.07 17.19
CA GLU A 149 0.81 -5.50 17.28
C GLU A 149 1.38 -6.28 16.08
N LEU A 150 0.95 -5.94 14.86
CA LEU A 150 1.30 -6.71 13.66
C LEU A 150 2.80 -6.59 13.32
N LEU A 151 3.30 -5.37 13.18
CA LEU A 151 4.68 -5.12 12.77
C LEU A 151 5.69 -5.76 13.73
N PRO A 152 5.61 -5.59 15.06
CA PRO A 152 6.47 -6.28 16.02
C PRO A 152 6.34 -7.81 15.95
N SER A 153 5.13 -8.34 15.80
CA SER A 153 4.89 -9.78 15.71
C SER A 153 5.52 -10.38 14.46
N LEU A 154 5.40 -9.72 13.31
CA LEU A 154 6.05 -10.13 12.07
C LEU A 154 7.58 -10.13 12.20
N ALA A 155 8.17 -9.16 12.89
CA ALA A 155 9.61 -9.08 13.09
C ALA A 155 10.19 -10.19 13.97
N THR A 156 9.37 -10.90 14.75
CA THR A 156 9.79 -12.13 15.45
C THR A 156 9.90 -13.34 14.52
N ARG A 157 9.20 -13.33 13.38
CA ARG A 157 9.13 -14.46 12.43
C ARG A 157 9.97 -14.25 11.18
N TYR A 158 10.14 -13.00 10.78
CA TYR A 158 10.78 -12.61 9.52
C TYR A 158 11.89 -11.60 9.76
N PRO A 159 12.93 -11.55 8.88
CA PRO A 159 14.05 -10.64 9.04
C PRO A 159 13.72 -9.19 8.71
N ILE A 160 12.74 -8.61 9.42
CA ILE A 160 12.32 -7.23 9.27
C ILE A 160 13.29 -6.31 10.02
N ASP A 161 13.73 -5.22 9.36
CA ASP A 161 14.43 -4.12 10.00
C ASP A 161 13.41 -3.12 10.57
N LEU A 162 13.06 -3.25 11.85
CA LEU A 162 12.10 -2.35 12.50
C LEU A 162 12.49 -0.86 12.47
N LYS A 163 13.76 -0.53 12.18
CA LYS A 163 14.25 0.84 12.02
C LYS A 163 14.32 1.28 10.55
N GLY A 164 13.99 0.36 9.64
CA GLY A 164 14.00 0.63 8.20
C GLY A 164 12.94 1.64 7.79
N ARG A 165 13.14 2.32 6.66
CA ARG A 165 12.11 3.18 6.06
C ARG A 165 11.06 2.28 5.39
N HIS A 166 10.02 1.93 6.13
CA HIS A 166 8.91 1.11 5.65
C HIS A 166 8.04 1.87 4.65
N THR A 167 7.42 1.13 3.73
CA THR A 167 6.50 1.67 2.71
C THR A 167 5.07 1.24 3.01
N LEU A 168 4.11 2.15 2.89
CA LEU A 168 2.68 1.89 2.95
C LEU A 168 2.05 2.11 1.57
N ILE A 169 1.24 1.14 1.11
CA ILE A 169 0.52 1.20 -0.17
C ILE A 169 -0.98 1.11 0.10
N GLY A 170 -1.78 1.95 -0.56
CA GLY A 170 -3.23 1.86 -0.54
C GLY A 170 -3.88 2.53 -1.73
N ASP A 171 -5.04 2.02 -2.11
CA ASP A 171 -5.86 2.46 -3.22
C ASP A 171 -7.25 2.89 -2.77
N SER A 172 -7.82 3.93 -3.35
CA SER A 172 -9.19 4.40 -3.08
C SER A 172 -9.38 4.80 -1.61
N SER A 173 -10.22 4.11 -0.85
CA SER A 173 -10.31 4.28 0.61
C SER A 173 -9.02 3.87 1.32
N GLY A 174 -8.27 2.89 0.79
CA GLY A 174 -6.91 2.60 1.25
C GLY A 174 -5.95 3.75 0.98
N GLY A 175 -6.11 4.48 -0.13
CA GLY A 175 -5.40 5.73 -0.41
C GLY A 175 -5.74 6.84 0.60
N HIS A 176 -7.00 6.95 1.02
CA HIS A 176 -7.40 7.84 2.12
C HIS A 176 -6.67 7.49 3.42
N PHE A 177 -6.61 6.18 3.77
CA PHE A 177 -5.85 5.70 4.92
C PHE A 177 -4.37 6.08 4.82
N VAL A 178 -3.74 5.89 3.65
CA VAL A 178 -2.34 6.27 3.39
C VAL A 178 -2.10 7.76 3.63
N LEU A 179 -2.99 8.64 3.15
CA LEU A 179 -2.86 10.09 3.36
C LEU A 179 -3.03 10.49 4.83
N ARG A 180 -3.91 9.83 5.58
CA ARG A 180 -3.99 10.06 7.03
C ARG A 180 -2.73 9.60 7.74
N ALA A 181 -2.22 8.42 7.40
CA ALA A 181 -0.98 7.88 7.95
C ALA A 181 0.25 8.75 7.63
N LEU A 182 0.24 9.45 6.51
CA LEU A 182 1.29 10.41 6.11
C LEU A 182 1.45 11.53 7.13
N TYR A 183 0.33 12.03 7.67
CA TYR A 183 0.29 13.12 8.64
C TYR A 183 0.15 12.63 10.09
N ASP A 184 0.29 11.34 10.34
CA ASP A 184 0.33 10.77 11.69
C ASP A 184 1.79 10.69 12.17
N ALA A 185 2.17 11.52 13.14
CA ALA A 185 3.52 11.53 13.70
C ALA A 185 3.96 10.18 14.31
N ALA A 186 3.01 9.34 14.73
CA ALA A 186 3.25 7.99 15.24
C ALA A 186 3.33 6.92 14.16
N SER A 187 3.13 7.25 12.87
CA SER A 187 3.20 6.31 11.76
C SER A 187 4.58 5.64 11.70
N PRO A 188 4.67 4.30 11.57
CA PRO A 188 5.93 3.60 11.40
C PRO A 188 6.47 3.69 9.96
N PHE A 189 5.70 4.24 9.06
CA PHE A 189 6.05 4.35 7.64
C PHE A 189 6.75 5.68 7.34
N ARG A 190 7.63 5.65 6.33
CA ARG A 190 8.33 6.83 5.81
C ARG A 190 8.27 6.94 4.29
N ARG A 191 7.71 5.92 3.63
CA ARG A 191 7.43 5.90 2.20
C ARG A 191 5.97 5.59 1.99
N TYR A 192 5.32 6.30 1.08
CA TYR A 192 3.89 6.21 0.86
C TYR A 192 3.59 6.13 -0.63
N ILE A 193 2.80 5.14 -1.01
CA ILE A 193 2.26 4.99 -2.37
C ILE A 193 0.75 5.09 -2.27
N CYS A 194 0.24 6.22 -2.73
CA CYS A 194 -1.16 6.60 -2.60
C CYS A 194 -1.83 6.60 -3.98
N ILE A 195 -2.73 5.67 -4.19
CA ILE A 195 -3.38 5.45 -5.48
C ILE A 195 -4.83 5.91 -5.37
N SER A 196 -5.26 6.81 -6.26
CA SER A 196 -6.63 7.29 -6.38
C SER A 196 -7.33 7.51 -5.02
N PRO A 197 -6.76 8.34 -4.12
CA PRO A 197 -7.26 8.48 -2.76
C PRO A 197 -8.69 9.03 -2.72
N SER A 198 -9.58 8.42 -1.92
CA SER A 198 -10.92 8.96 -1.65
C SER A 198 -10.83 10.25 -0.83
N PHE A 199 -10.48 11.35 -1.48
CA PHE A 199 -10.19 12.64 -0.85
C PHE A 199 -11.45 13.35 -0.35
N GLY A 200 -12.62 13.06 -0.94
CA GLY A 200 -13.90 13.59 -0.51
C GLY A 200 -14.53 12.89 0.69
N ALA A 201 -13.83 11.91 1.30
CA ALA A 201 -14.36 11.17 2.44
C ALA A 201 -14.16 11.91 3.78
N ALA A 202 -15.04 11.62 4.73
CA ALA A 202 -14.88 11.98 6.15
C ALA A 202 -14.71 13.48 6.42
N ASP A 203 -15.52 14.32 5.80
CA ASP A 203 -15.64 15.76 6.13
C ASP A 203 -14.28 16.48 6.15
N ASP A 204 -13.52 16.39 5.06
CA ASP A 204 -12.20 17.00 4.91
C ASP A 204 -11.14 16.47 5.92
N ALA A 205 -11.25 15.21 6.31
CA ALA A 205 -10.34 14.61 7.31
C ALA A 205 -8.85 14.74 6.93
N ILE A 206 -8.51 14.62 5.64
CA ILE A 206 -7.12 14.76 5.16
C ILE A 206 -6.63 16.20 5.36
N GLN A 207 -7.46 17.18 5.01
CA GLN A 207 -7.12 18.60 5.17
C GLN A 207 -6.93 18.95 6.64
N LYS A 208 -7.78 18.41 7.54
CA LYS A 208 -7.64 18.59 8.99
C LYS A 208 -6.33 17.96 9.49
N SER A 209 -6.05 16.72 9.11
CA SER A 209 -4.81 16.03 9.52
C SER A 209 -3.55 16.77 9.02
N GLU A 210 -3.56 17.29 7.79
CA GLU A 210 -2.47 18.11 7.26
C GLU A 210 -2.28 19.39 8.07
N ALA A 211 -3.35 20.14 8.32
CA ALA A 211 -3.30 21.40 9.05
C ALA A 211 -2.83 21.20 10.50
N GLU A 212 -3.33 20.16 11.18
CA GLU A 212 -2.92 19.79 12.54
C GLU A 212 -1.43 19.42 12.58
N TYR A 213 -0.97 18.56 11.66
CA TYR A 213 0.44 18.20 11.57
C TYR A 213 1.32 19.42 11.33
N ALA A 214 0.99 20.24 10.35
CA ALA A 214 1.76 21.44 9.99
C ALA A 214 1.77 22.50 11.08
N SER A 215 0.77 22.56 11.96
CA SER A 215 0.76 23.46 13.11
C SER A 215 1.72 23.04 14.23
N ALA A 216 2.09 21.77 14.27
CA ALA A 216 2.88 21.17 15.35
C ALA A 216 4.30 20.77 14.93
N HIS A 217 4.61 20.78 13.61
CA HIS A 217 5.88 20.28 13.08
C HIS A 217 6.41 21.16 11.97
N ASP A 218 7.72 21.41 12.00
CA ASP A 218 8.44 22.20 10.98
C ASP A 218 9.02 21.34 9.86
N ASP A 219 8.91 20.02 9.96
CA ASP A 219 9.43 19.05 8.99
C ASP A 219 8.51 17.82 8.84
N LEU A 220 8.61 17.17 7.70
CA LEU A 220 7.92 15.93 7.36
C LEU A 220 8.90 15.01 6.61
N ASP A 221 9.54 14.07 7.32
CA ASP A 221 10.52 13.14 6.73
C ASP A 221 9.83 11.97 6.02
N VAL A 222 9.40 12.20 4.78
CA VAL A 222 8.67 11.21 3.96
C VAL A 222 9.03 11.28 2.48
N ASP A 223 8.84 10.14 1.80
CA ASP A 223 8.81 10.04 0.34
C ASP A 223 7.38 9.62 -0.06
N LEU A 224 6.67 10.47 -0.80
CA LEU A 224 5.32 10.22 -1.28
C LEU A 224 5.28 10.09 -2.80
N PHE A 225 4.65 9.02 -3.27
CA PHE A 225 4.11 8.94 -4.62
C PHE A 225 2.58 8.95 -4.56
N ILE A 226 1.94 9.86 -5.28
CA ILE A 226 0.49 9.95 -5.34
C ILE A 226 0.01 10.07 -6.78
N CYS A 227 -1.03 9.35 -7.14
CA CYS A 227 -1.57 9.39 -8.49
C CYS A 227 -3.08 9.14 -8.53
N CYS A 228 -3.67 9.44 -9.69
CA CYS A 228 -5.00 8.98 -10.07
C CYS A 228 -5.07 8.76 -11.59
N GLY A 229 -6.11 8.04 -12.04
CA GLY A 229 -6.38 7.81 -13.46
C GLY A 229 -7.05 9.03 -14.11
N ARG A 230 -6.72 9.30 -15.37
CA ARG A 230 -7.38 10.36 -16.14
C ARG A 230 -8.86 10.07 -16.38
N VAL A 231 -9.19 8.80 -16.63
CA VAL A 231 -10.58 8.35 -16.84
C VAL A 231 -11.43 8.58 -15.61
N GLU A 232 -10.88 8.43 -14.40
CA GLU A 232 -11.54 8.69 -13.13
C GLU A 232 -11.98 10.16 -12.97
N ILE A 233 -11.25 11.09 -13.61
CA ILE A 233 -11.59 12.53 -13.56
C ILE A 233 -12.66 12.88 -14.60
N ASP A 234 -12.51 12.38 -15.82
CA ASP A 234 -13.25 12.85 -16.98
C ASP A 234 -14.55 12.07 -17.23
N GLN A 235 -14.63 10.80 -16.85
CA GLN A 235 -15.64 9.88 -17.37
C GLN A 235 -16.45 9.12 -16.31
N GLU A 236 -16.00 9.09 -15.06
CA GLU A 236 -16.66 8.31 -14.02
C GLU A 236 -17.39 9.20 -12.99
N PRO A 237 -18.74 9.26 -13.03
CA PRO A 237 -19.51 10.08 -12.06
C PRO A 237 -19.30 9.66 -10.59
N PHE A 238 -19.02 8.38 -10.33
CA PHE A 238 -18.66 7.90 -8.98
C PHE A 238 -17.34 8.52 -8.52
N ALA A 239 -16.33 8.47 -9.37
CA ALA A 239 -15.01 9.01 -9.12
C ALA A 239 -15.04 10.52 -8.84
N ALA A 240 -15.93 11.26 -9.46
CA ALA A 240 -16.11 12.69 -9.19
C ALA A 240 -16.50 12.97 -7.73
N SER A 241 -17.32 12.11 -7.09
CA SER A 241 -17.64 12.24 -5.66
C SER A 241 -16.47 11.89 -4.76
N CYS A 242 -15.54 11.03 -5.20
CA CYS A 242 -14.32 10.68 -4.49
C CYS A 242 -13.25 11.78 -4.54
N ARG A 243 -13.36 12.73 -5.49
CA ARG A 243 -12.43 13.86 -5.67
C ARG A 243 -10.97 13.42 -5.89
N PHE A 244 -10.74 12.32 -6.62
CA PHE A 244 -9.41 11.74 -6.83
C PHE A 244 -8.42 12.76 -7.41
N GLY A 245 -8.74 13.40 -8.54
CA GLY A 245 -7.90 14.40 -9.18
C GLY A 245 -7.65 15.64 -8.31
N SER A 246 -8.71 16.15 -7.66
CA SER A 246 -8.61 17.28 -6.73
C SER A 246 -7.71 16.93 -5.54
N GLY A 247 -7.79 15.68 -5.04
CA GLY A 247 -6.95 15.22 -3.94
C GLY A 247 -5.47 15.19 -4.31
N VAL A 248 -5.14 14.61 -5.47
CA VAL A 248 -3.76 14.54 -5.97
C VAL A 248 -3.16 15.94 -6.12
N THR A 249 -3.86 16.85 -6.77
CA THR A 249 -3.36 18.22 -6.99
C THR A 249 -3.28 19.02 -5.69
N TRP A 250 -4.27 18.89 -4.80
CA TRP A 250 -4.24 19.58 -3.50
C TRP A 250 -3.04 19.15 -2.65
N ILE A 251 -2.75 17.84 -2.56
CA ILE A 251 -1.58 17.34 -1.83
C ILE A 251 -0.28 17.88 -2.45
N ALA A 252 -0.17 17.88 -3.78
CA ALA A 252 1.00 18.42 -4.46
C ALA A 252 1.20 19.92 -4.15
N GLU A 253 0.11 20.69 -4.13
CA GLU A 253 0.13 22.11 -3.74
C GLU A 253 0.55 22.31 -2.29
N GLN A 254 0.07 21.49 -1.33
CA GLN A 254 0.49 21.58 0.07
C GLN A 254 1.99 21.34 0.23
N PHE A 255 2.57 20.33 -0.42
CA PHE A 255 4.01 20.10 -0.39
C PHE A 255 4.79 21.31 -0.97
N ALA A 256 4.30 21.91 -2.03
CA ALA A 256 4.92 23.11 -2.63
C ALA A 256 4.82 24.35 -1.72
N ILE A 257 3.73 24.49 -0.96
CA ILE A 257 3.49 25.61 -0.01
C ILE A 257 4.34 25.41 1.25
N ARG A 258 4.28 24.22 1.87
CA ARG A 258 4.94 23.94 3.15
C ARG A 258 6.45 23.87 3.04
N ARG A 259 6.98 23.31 1.94
CA ARG A 259 8.43 23.16 1.68
C ARG A 259 9.18 22.46 2.81
N TRP A 260 8.58 21.42 3.39
CA TRP A 260 9.25 20.63 4.42
C TRP A 260 10.62 20.14 3.96
N PRO A 261 11.70 20.31 4.75
CA PRO A 261 13.07 20.06 4.31
C PRO A 261 13.34 18.63 3.84
N ASN A 262 12.72 17.65 4.52
CA ASN A 262 12.96 16.22 4.26
C ASN A 262 11.79 15.52 3.56
N ALA A 263 10.75 16.28 3.13
CA ALA A 263 9.64 15.73 2.38
C ALA A 263 9.92 15.73 0.87
N ARG A 264 9.56 14.62 0.22
CA ARG A 264 9.59 14.49 -1.24
C ARG A 264 8.26 14.01 -1.75
N ILE A 265 7.86 14.54 -2.89
CA ILE A 265 6.65 14.14 -3.58
C ILE A 265 6.92 13.97 -5.07
N ASP A 266 6.47 12.84 -5.61
CA ASP A 266 6.18 12.66 -7.03
C ASP A 266 4.68 12.44 -7.20
N TRP A 267 4.07 13.02 -8.23
CA TRP A 267 2.67 12.87 -8.50
C TRP A 267 2.36 12.74 -10.00
N GLU A 268 1.33 12.00 -10.34
CA GLU A 268 0.95 11.77 -11.74
C GLU A 268 -0.57 11.64 -11.91
N ILE A 269 -1.12 12.23 -12.97
CA ILE A 269 -2.43 11.86 -13.51
C ILE A 269 -2.19 10.92 -14.68
N MET A 270 -2.46 9.63 -14.49
CA MET A 270 -2.09 8.58 -15.43
C MET A 270 -3.09 8.50 -16.59
N ASN A 271 -2.62 8.82 -17.80
CA ASN A 271 -3.45 8.74 -18.99
C ASN A 271 -3.91 7.30 -19.27
N ASN A 272 -5.16 7.17 -19.76
CA ASN A 272 -5.82 5.92 -20.11
C ASN A 272 -6.02 4.92 -18.96
N GLU A 273 -5.89 5.35 -17.72
CA GLU A 273 -6.16 4.53 -16.55
C GLU A 273 -7.51 4.93 -15.91
N ASP A 274 -8.29 3.91 -15.57
CA ASP A 274 -9.50 3.99 -14.75
C ASP A 274 -9.22 3.41 -13.34
N HIS A 275 -10.25 3.39 -12.49
CA HIS A 275 -10.14 2.90 -11.10
C HIS A 275 -9.76 1.42 -11.00
N GLY A 276 -10.04 0.61 -12.01
CA GLY A 276 -9.75 -0.83 -12.04
C GLY A 276 -8.39 -1.17 -12.66
N SER A 277 -7.86 -0.32 -13.53
CA SER A 277 -6.63 -0.61 -14.29
C SER A 277 -5.37 0.00 -13.70
N ILE A 278 -5.51 1.07 -12.91
CA ILE A 278 -4.38 1.90 -12.47
C ILE A 278 -3.40 1.21 -11.51
N GLN A 279 -3.87 0.26 -10.69
CA GLN A 279 -3.12 -0.22 -9.52
C GLN A 279 -1.74 -0.76 -9.86
N LEU A 280 -1.63 -1.67 -10.84
CA LEU A 280 -0.35 -2.30 -11.18
C LEU A 280 0.68 -1.28 -11.68
N ARG A 281 0.23 -0.36 -12.55
CA ARG A 281 1.08 0.72 -13.07
C ARG A 281 1.51 1.67 -11.97
N ALA A 282 0.59 2.05 -11.08
CA ALA A 282 0.84 2.95 -9.96
C ALA A 282 1.81 2.33 -8.93
N ILE A 283 1.66 1.05 -8.59
CA ILE A 283 2.59 0.35 -7.70
C ILE A 283 4.00 0.34 -8.30
N ALA A 284 4.12 0.00 -9.60
CA ALA A 284 5.41 -0.04 -10.27
C ALA A 284 6.08 1.34 -10.36
N ALA A 285 5.32 2.40 -10.66
CA ALA A 285 5.80 3.77 -10.69
C ALA A 285 6.16 4.27 -9.28
N GLY A 286 5.27 4.03 -8.32
CA GLY A 286 5.43 4.43 -6.93
C GLY A 286 6.65 3.81 -6.27
N LEU A 287 6.86 2.50 -6.41
CA LEU A 287 8.05 1.83 -5.87
C LEU A 287 9.35 2.42 -6.44
N ARG A 288 9.40 2.74 -7.71
CA ARG A 288 10.57 3.44 -8.29
C ARG A 288 10.74 4.84 -7.71
N SER A 289 9.66 5.59 -7.58
CA SER A 289 9.69 6.96 -7.09
C SER A 289 10.18 7.04 -5.63
N VAL A 290 9.52 6.32 -4.71
CA VAL A 290 9.85 6.39 -3.27
C VAL A 290 11.20 5.77 -2.90
N HIS A 291 11.81 5.01 -3.82
CA HIS A 291 13.19 4.52 -3.69
C HIS A 291 14.20 5.34 -4.51
N HIS A 292 13.77 6.47 -5.07
CA HIS A 292 14.63 7.40 -5.84
C HIS A 292 15.32 6.80 -7.05
N LEU A 293 14.69 5.83 -7.68
CA LEU A 293 15.21 5.17 -8.86
C LEU A 293 14.98 6.03 -10.11
N ARG A 294 15.79 7.04 -10.32
CA ARG A 294 15.70 7.90 -11.50
C ARG A 294 16.44 7.27 -12.68
N PRO A 295 15.89 7.34 -13.91
CA PRO A 295 16.64 6.99 -15.11
C PRO A 295 17.96 7.78 -15.16
N GLY A 296 19.08 7.08 -15.38
CA GLY A 296 20.43 7.67 -15.52
C GLY A 296 21.27 7.71 -14.23
N VAL A 297 20.70 7.86 -13.05
CA VAL A 297 21.46 7.78 -11.77
C VAL A 297 21.68 6.32 -11.38
N HIS A 298 20.74 5.48 -11.75
CA HIS A 298 20.73 4.04 -11.43
C HIS A 298 21.63 3.21 -12.34
N ASP A 299 21.93 3.68 -13.54
CA ASP A 299 22.76 2.93 -14.51
C ASP A 299 24.14 2.54 -13.96
N ALA A 300 24.74 3.38 -13.12
CA ALA A 300 26.05 3.10 -12.54
C ALA A 300 25.97 2.03 -11.42
N GLU A 301 24.95 2.08 -10.57
CA GLU A 301 24.74 1.10 -9.49
C GLU A 301 24.27 -0.24 -10.04
N VAL A 302 23.37 -0.24 -11.01
CA VAL A 302 22.91 -1.44 -11.71
C VAL A 302 24.07 -2.10 -12.46
N LYS A 303 24.90 -1.34 -13.16
CA LYS A 303 26.09 -1.86 -13.84
C LYS A 303 27.12 -2.45 -12.86
N ARG A 304 27.28 -1.82 -11.69
CA ARG A 304 28.16 -2.36 -10.65
C ARG A 304 27.62 -3.65 -10.08
N ALA A 305 26.33 -3.71 -9.72
CA ALA A 305 25.69 -4.92 -9.22
C ALA A 305 25.69 -6.07 -10.24
N GLN A 306 25.49 -5.76 -11.52
CA GLN A 306 25.59 -6.73 -12.61
C GLN A 306 27.03 -7.25 -12.78
N ALA A 307 28.04 -6.38 -12.67
CA ALA A 307 29.43 -6.78 -12.75
C ALA A 307 29.83 -7.69 -11.57
N GLU A 308 29.39 -7.36 -10.35
CA GLU A 308 29.61 -8.18 -9.15
C GLU A 308 28.96 -9.56 -9.30
N LEU A 309 27.72 -9.62 -9.78
CA LEU A 309 27.02 -10.89 -10.05
C LEU A 309 27.72 -11.74 -11.11
N LEU A 310 28.18 -11.13 -12.18
CA LEU A 310 28.94 -11.83 -13.23
C LEU A 310 30.28 -12.40 -12.72
N GLU A 311 30.95 -11.68 -11.86
CA GLU A 311 32.18 -12.16 -11.20
C GLU A 311 31.91 -13.34 -10.23
N GLU A 312 30.81 -13.30 -9.49
CA GLU A 312 30.39 -14.44 -8.64
C GLU A 312 30.05 -15.69 -9.48
N ILE A 313 29.34 -15.50 -10.58
CA ILE A 313 29.02 -16.62 -11.49
C ILE A 313 30.30 -17.24 -12.06
N LYS A 314 31.26 -16.43 -12.52
CA LYS A 314 32.58 -16.92 -13.01
C LYS A 314 33.37 -17.66 -11.95
N LYS A 315 33.31 -17.24 -10.67
CA LYS A 315 34.00 -17.94 -9.55
C LYS A 315 33.36 -19.29 -9.24
N LYS A 316 32.05 -19.44 -9.42
CA LYS A 316 31.33 -20.71 -9.18
C LYS A 316 31.41 -21.69 -10.37
N SER A 317 31.85 -21.22 -11.53
CA SER A 317 32.01 -22.03 -12.76
C SER A 317 33.44 -22.55 -12.96
N LYS A 318 34.34 -22.23 -12.05
CA LYS A 318 35.72 -22.80 -11.92
C LYS A 318 35.81 -23.76 -10.74
#